data_22f0d5f755c1b0054553ffd156ee0de1
#
_entry.id   22f0d5f755c1b0054553ffd156ee0de1
#
_cell.length_a   1.000
_cell.length_b   1.000
_cell.length_c   1.000
_cell.angle_alpha   90.00
_cell.angle_beta   90.00
_cell.angle_gamma   90.00
#
_symmetry.space_group_name_H-M   'P 1'
#
loop_
_entity.id
_entity.type
_entity.pdbx_description
1 polymer ?
#
loop_
_entity_poly.entity_id
_entity_poly.type
_entity_poly.pdbx_seq_one_letter_code
_entity_poly.pdbx_strand_id
1 'polypeptide(L)'
;GYGCMRFTKNGSEIILDKAEKELMYAIRHGVNYLDTAYVYPGNETAVGKILARNHCREDVYLATKLPHYLIRSAAGAEKKFQEELNRLQTDYIDYYLMHMLNDVRTWEKLKEMGIDAWIREKKALGQIRCIGFSYHGNTQNFKELLDAYDWDFCQIQYNYLDEHTQAGREGLVYEGEK
;
A
#
# COMPACT_ATOMS: atom_id res chain seq x y z
N GLY A 1 -1.58 -9.70 -8.89
CA GLY A 1 -1.95 -8.36 -8.40
C GLY A 1 -2.32 -7.40 -9.52
N TYR A 2 -3.07 -6.38 -9.19
CA TYR A 2 -3.48 -5.31 -10.11
C TYR A 2 -3.14 -3.94 -9.52
N GLY A 3 -2.30 -3.17 -10.23
CA GLY A 3 -1.95 -1.79 -9.85
C GLY A 3 -3.01 -0.79 -10.32
N CYS A 4 -3.73 -0.19 -9.38
CA CYS A 4 -4.85 0.72 -9.68
C CYS A 4 -4.43 2.16 -10.03
N MET A 5 -3.14 2.48 -10.00
CA MET A 5 -2.64 3.84 -10.22
C MET A 5 -3.01 4.43 -11.58
N ARG A 6 -3.14 3.61 -12.62
CA ARG A 6 -3.23 4.05 -14.02
C ARG A 6 -4.60 3.81 -14.67
N PHE A 7 -5.68 3.96 -13.91
CA PHE A 7 -7.02 3.96 -14.51
C PHE A 7 -7.15 5.04 -15.59
N THR A 8 -7.89 4.72 -16.65
CA THR A 8 -8.15 5.67 -17.75
C THR A 8 -8.91 6.89 -17.21
N LYS A 9 -8.45 8.08 -17.60
CA LYS A 9 -9.00 9.36 -17.17
C LYS A 9 -9.55 10.16 -18.36
N ASN A 10 -10.52 11.02 -18.08
CA ASN A 10 -10.93 12.14 -18.91
C ASN A 10 -10.53 13.42 -18.15
N GLY A 11 -9.50 14.12 -18.61
CA GLY A 11 -8.87 15.18 -17.83
C GLY A 11 -8.29 14.64 -16.52
N SER A 12 -8.74 15.16 -15.39
CA SER A 12 -8.35 14.73 -14.03
C SER A 12 -9.21 13.59 -13.46
N GLU A 13 -10.37 13.30 -14.07
CA GLU A 13 -11.36 12.37 -13.54
C GLU A 13 -11.19 10.96 -14.11
N ILE A 14 -11.28 9.96 -13.23
CA ILE A 14 -11.28 8.55 -13.65
C ILE A 14 -12.61 8.23 -14.34
N ILE A 15 -12.54 7.60 -15.53
CA ILE A 15 -13.71 7.08 -16.22
C ILE A 15 -14.14 5.80 -15.50
N LEU A 16 -15.05 5.96 -14.51
CA LEU A 16 -15.41 4.91 -13.56
C LEU A 16 -15.88 3.62 -14.24
N ASP A 17 -16.76 3.73 -15.26
CA ASP A 17 -17.30 2.54 -15.96
C ASP A 17 -16.22 1.76 -16.71
N LYS A 18 -15.17 2.46 -17.20
CA LYS A 18 -14.04 1.80 -17.83
C LYS A 18 -13.16 1.12 -16.81
N ALA A 19 -12.82 1.82 -15.71
CA ALA A 19 -12.07 1.25 -14.60
C ALA A 19 -12.77 0.04 -14.00
N GLU A 20 -14.11 0.08 -13.85
CA GLU A 20 -14.91 -1.03 -13.37
C GLU A 20 -14.84 -2.24 -14.29
N LYS A 21 -14.98 -2.06 -15.61
CA LYS A 21 -14.86 -3.14 -16.59
C LYS A 21 -13.47 -3.80 -16.53
N GLU A 22 -12.41 -3.00 -16.48
CA GLU A 22 -11.02 -3.48 -16.40
C GLU A 22 -10.77 -4.25 -15.10
N LEU A 23 -11.18 -3.69 -13.96
CA LEU A 23 -10.94 -4.29 -12.64
C LEU A 23 -11.76 -5.57 -12.46
N MET A 24 -13.04 -5.56 -12.81
CA MET A 24 -13.89 -6.74 -12.71
C MET A 24 -13.47 -7.85 -13.69
N TYR A 25 -12.95 -7.49 -14.86
CA TYR A 25 -12.33 -8.47 -15.75
C TYR A 25 -11.12 -9.14 -15.08
N ALA A 26 -10.24 -8.37 -14.49
CA ALA A 26 -9.06 -8.88 -13.79
C ALA A 26 -9.45 -9.81 -12.62
N ILE A 27 -10.39 -9.40 -11.76
CA ILE A 27 -10.86 -10.19 -10.62
C ILE A 27 -11.46 -11.54 -11.10
N ARG A 28 -12.32 -11.52 -12.10
CA ARG A 28 -12.93 -12.74 -12.68
C ARG A 28 -11.90 -13.69 -13.28
N HIS A 29 -10.70 -13.21 -13.62
CA HIS A 29 -9.59 -14.02 -14.15
C HIS A 29 -8.51 -14.33 -13.10
N GLY A 30 -8.86 -14.25 -11.81
CA GLY A 30 -8.02 -14.73 -10.71
C GLY A 30 -7.12 -13.66 -10.07
N VAL A 31 -7.25 -12.39 -10.43
CA VAL A 31 -6.58 -11.31 -9.67
C VAL A 31 -7.32 -11.11 -8.35
N ASN A 32 -6.60 -11.27 -7.25
CA ASN A 32 -7.12 -11.13 -5.91
C ASN A 32 -6.36 -10.12 -5.03
N TYR A 33 -5.38 -9.39 -5.56
CA TYR A 33 -4.63 -8.35 -4.86
C TYR A 33 -4.72 -7.05 -5.64
N LEU A 34 -5.25 -6.00 -5.00
CA LEU A 34 -5.45 -4.67 -5.59
C LEU A 34 -4.56 -3.66 -4.88
N ASP A 35 -3.67 -3.00 -5.63
CA ASP A 35 -2.74 -2.01 -5.11
C ASP A 35 -3.16 -0.58 -5.47
N THR A 36 -3.36 0.25 -4.45
CA THR A 36 -3.61 1.68 -4.60
C THR A 36 -2.76 2.48 -3.59
N ALA A 37 -2.99 3.77 -3.46
CA ALA A 37 -2.36 4.63 -2.47
C ALA A 37 -3.16 5.92 -2.26
N TYR A 38 -3.06 6.49 -1.06
CA TYR A 38 -3.67 7.77 -0.69
C TYR A 38 -3.41 8.89 -1.72
N VAL A 39 -2.18 8.96 -2.25
CA VAL A 39 -1.74 10.01 -3.16
C VAL A 39 -2.09 9.79 -4.62
N TYR A 40 -2.74 8.69 -4.97
CA TYR A 40 -3.20 8.46 -6.35
C TYR A 40 -4.57 9.15 -6.54
N PRO A 41 -4.65 10.27 -7.29
CA PRO A 41 -5.86 11.10 -7.31
C PRO A 41 -7.08 10.34 -7.79
N GLY A 42 -8.09 10.20 -6.92
CA GLY A 42 -9.37 9.56 -7.21
C GLY A 42 -9.37 8.03 -7.19
N ASN A 43 -8.20 7.38 -7.11
CA ASN A 43 -8.08 5.93 -7.27
C ASN A 43 -8.74 5.15 -6.13
N GLU A 44 -8.49 5.50 -4.86
CA GLU A 44 -9.15 4.86 -3.72
C GLU A 44 -10.67 4.96 -3.80
N THR A 45 -11.18 6.14 -4.14
CA THR A 45 -12.63 6.35 -4.32
C THR A 45 -13.20 5.51 -5.46
N ALA A 46 -12.46 5.37 -6.57
CA ALA A 46 -12.90 4.53 -7.69
C ALA A 46 -12.93 3.05 -7.29
N VAL A 47 -11.84 2.55 -6.68
CA VAL A 47 -11.76 1.17 -6.18
C VAL A 47 -12.89 0.88 -5.19
N GLY A 48 -13.09 1.73 -4.19
CA GLY A 48 -14.15 1.56 -3.19
C GLY A 48 -15.54 1.47 -3.83
N LYS A 49 -15.87 2.40 -4.74
CA LYS A 49 -17.12 2.38 -5.48
C LYS A 49 -17.32 1.11 -6.32
N ILE A 50 -16.26 0.65 -7.00
CA ILE A 50 -16.33 -0.55 -7.84
C ILE A 50 -16.56 -1.78 -6.98
N LEU A 51 -15.81 -1.97 -5.90
CA LEU A 51 -15.96 -3.12 -5.01
C LEU A 51 -17.33 -3.14 -4.33
N ALA A 52 -17.82 -1.99 -3.88
CA ALA A 52 -19.16 -1.87 -3.26
C ALA A 52 -20.29 -2.20 -4.25
N ARG A 53 -20.24 -1.65 -5.48
CA ARG A 53 -21.26 -1.92 -6.52
C ARG A 53 -21.34 -3.39 -6.89
N ASN A 54 -20.22 -4.09 -6.88
CA ASN A 54 -20.12 -5.49 -7.29
C ASN A 54 -20.15 -6.47 -6.11
N HIS A 55 -20.28 -5.98 -4.87
CA HIS A 55 -20.31 -6.78 -3.64
C HIS A 55 -19.15 -7.76 -3.52
N CYS A 56 -17.94 -7.33 -3.91
CA CYS A 56 -16.74 -8.19 -4.03
C CYS A 56 -15.56 -7.72 -3.17
N ARG A 57 -15.79 -6.91 -2.12
CA ARG A 57 -14.72 -6.47 -1.20
C ARG A 57 -13.98 -7.67 -0.57
N GLU A 58 -14.70 -8.71 -0.23
CA GLU A 58 -14.14 -9.90 0.44
C GLU A 58 -13.44 -10.88 -0.53
N ASP A 59 -13.66 -10.73 -1.84
CA ASP A 59 -13.02 -11.55 -2.87
C ASP A 59 -11.57 -11.12 -3.16
N VAL A 60 -11.14 -9.99 -2.60
CA VAL A 60 -9.82 -9.38 -2.88
C VAL A 60 -9.11 -8.95 -1.61
N TYR A 61 -7.79 -9.01 -1.67
CA TYR A 61 -6.88 -8.35 -0.75
C TYR A 61 -6.64 -6.92 -1.23
N LEU A 62 -6.93 -5.96 -0.36
CA LEU A 62 -6.81 -4.54 -0.68
C LEU A 62 -5.57 -3.94 -0.02
N ALA A 63 -4.71 -3.34 -0.85
CA ALA A 63 -3.52 -2.64 -0.41
C ALA A 63 -3.65 -1.14 -0.66
N THR A 64 -3.35 -0.32 0.36
CA THR A 64 -3.15 1.12 0.22
C THR A 64 -1.97 1.59 1.08
N LYS A 65 -1.61 2.88 0.98
CA LYS A 65 -0.33 3.35 1.49
C LYS A 65 -0.46 4.68 2.22
N LEU A 66 0.02 4.72 3.47
CA LEU A 66 0.16 5.95 4.27
C LEU A 66 1.24 6.86 3.69
N PRO A 67 0.90 8.09 3.29
CA PRO A 67 1.89 9.08 2.88
C PRO A 67 2.58 9.67 4.11
N HIS A 68 3.50 8.90 4.74
CA HIS A 68 4.15 9.27 6.00
C HIS A 68 4.83 10.65 5.97
N TYR A 69 5.27 11.10 4.81
CA TYR A 69 5.86 12.43 4.59
C TYR A 69 4.84 13.59 4.69
N LEU A 70 3.54 13.30 4.70
CA LEU A 70 2.45 14.28 4.88
C LEU A 70 1.90 14.33 6.31
N ILE A 71 2.44 13.53 7.23
CA ILE A 71 2.01 13.51 8.63
C ILE A 71 3.06 14.13 9.56
N ARG A 72 2.61 14.52 10.76
CA ARG A 72 3.46 15.10 11.81
C ARG A 72 3.21 14.48 13.19
N SER A 73 2.31 13.50 13.28
CA SER A 73 1.93 12.81 14.53
C SER A 73 1.11 11.57 14.23
N ALA A 74 0.94 10.67 15.22
CA ALA A 74 0.03 9.53 15.13
C ALA A 74 -1.42 9.96 14.86
N ALA A 75 -1.88 11.10 15.41
CA ALA A 75 -3.21 11.63 15.09
C ALA A 75 -3.35 12.05 13.62
N GLY A 76 -2.25 12.51 13.00
CA GLY A 76 -2.20 12.81 11.57
C GLY A 76 -2.28 11.53 10.72
N ALA A 77 -1.64 10.45 11.15
CA ALA A 77 -1.75 9.14 10.51
C ALA A 77 -3.17 8.59 10.61
N GLU A 78 -3.76 8.64 11.82
CA GLU A 78 -5.15 8.24 12.03
C GLU A 78 -6.12 8.97 11.11
N LYS A 79 -6.00 10.29 11.01
CA LYS A 79 -6.84 11.08 10.10
C LYS A 79 -6.72 10.60 8.65
N LYS A 80 -5.50 10.36 8.17
CA LYS A 80 -5.27 9.85 6.81
C LYS A 80 -5.87 8.46 6.61
N PHE A 81 -5.65 7.58 7.56
CA PHE A 81 -6.19 6.23 7.54
C PHE A 81 -7.74 6.21 7.49
N GLN A 82 -8.40 7.05 8.28
CA GLN A 82 -9.86 7.18 8.22
C GLN A 82 -10.34 7.74 6.88
N GLU A 83 -9.61 8.70 6.28
CA GLU A 83 -9.90 9.17 4.93
C GLU A 83 -9.79 8.06 3.89
N GLU A 84 -8.78 7.17 4.00
CA GLU A 84 -8.58 6.01 3.12
C GLU A 84 -9.72 5.00 3.26
N LEU A 85 -10.07 4.60 4.49
CA LEU A 85 -11.19 3.71 4.76
C LEU A 85 -12.51 4.23 4.16
N ASN A 86 -12.79 5.53 4.35
CA ASN A 86 -13.98 6.17 3.78
C ASN A 86 -13.98 6.16 2.25
N ARG A 87 -12.85 6.46 1.59
CA ARG A 87 -12.74 6.42 0.13
C ARG A 87 -12.90 5.01 -0.43
N LEU A 88 -12.28 4.03 0.24
CA LEU A 88 -12.29 2.63 -0.13
C LEU A 88 -13.59 1.92 0.26
N GLN A 89 -14.46 2.57 1.07
CA GLN A 89 -15.74 2.04 1.56
C GLN A 89 -15.57 0.68 2.26
N THR A 90 -14.60 0.61 3.18
CA THR A 90 -14.25 -0.60 3.94
C THR A 90 -13.86 -0.24 5.36
N ASP A 91 -13.98 -1.19 6.28
CA ASP A 91 -13.61 -1.03 7.68
C ASP A 91 -12.20 -1.51 7.99
N TYR A 92 -11.52 -2.15 7.03
CA TYR A 92 -10.19 -2.70 7.18
C TYR A 92 -9.38 -2.70 5.88
N ILE A 93 -8.06 -2.72 6.03
CA ILE A 93 -7.09 -2.87 4.95
C ILE A 93 -6.33 -4.17 5.15
N ASP A 94 -6.20 -4.97 4.09
CA ASP A 94 -5.46 -6.24 4.15
C ASP A 94 -3.95 -6.00 4.20
N TYR A 95 -3.44 -5.11 3.36
CA TYR A 95 -2.02 -4.79 3.23
C TYR A 95 -1.81 -3.28 3.31
N TYR A 96 -1.32 -2.79 4.44
CA TYR A 96 -1.08 -1.37 4.63
C TYR A 96 0.40 -1.05 4.56
N LEU A 97 0.80 -0.04 3.77
CA LEU A 97 2.21 0.24 3.51
C LEU A 97 2.61 1.64 3.98
N MET A 98 3.80 1.77 4.56
CA MET A 98 4.50 3.04 4.62
C MET A 98 4.93 3.42 3.20
N HIS A 99 4.36 4.48 2.63
CA HIS A 99 4.56 4.83 1.22
C HIS A 99 5.95 5.43 0.98
N MET A 100 6.77 4.76 0.15
CA MET A 100 8.13 5.20 -0.18
C MET A 100 9.02 5.39 1.05
N LEU A 101 8.98 4.46 1.98
CA LEU A 101 9.88 4.46 3.14
C LEU A 101 11.24 3.92 2.69
N ASN A 102 12.25 4.79 2.58
CA ASN A 102 13.50 4.49 1.89
C ASN A 102 14.75 4.43 2.80
N ASP A 103 14.60 4.64 4.11
CA ASP A 103 15.71 4.56 5.06
C ASP A 103 15.23 4.39 6.52
N VAL A 104 16.11 3.80 7.33
CA VAL A 104 15.86 3.55 8.76
C VAL A 104 15.70 4.85 9.55
N ARG A 105 16.44 5.90 9.21
CA ARG A 105 16.36 7.19 9.93
C ARG A 105 14.96 7.79 9.84
N THR A 106 14.31 7.65 8.70
CA THR A 106 12.91 8.06 8.51
C THR A 106 11.99 7.20 9.36
N TRP A 107 12.23 5.88 9.42
CA TRP A 107 11.45 4.99 10.26
C TRP A 107 11.60 5.31 11.76
N GLU A 108 12.81 5.57 12.24
CA GLU A 108 13.05 5.97 13.63
C GLU A 108 12.26 7.25 14.01
N LYS A 109 12.25 8.26 13.13
CA LYS A 109 11.43 9.46 13.35
C LYS A 109 9.93 9.15 13.40
N LEU A 110 9.45 8.22 12.60
CA LEU A 110 8.05 7.79 12.65
C LEU A 110 7.73 7.07 13.97
N LYS A 111 8.66 6.27 14.51
CA LYS A 111 8.52 5.68 15.85
C LYS A 111 8.48 6.75 16.95
N GLU A 112 9.32 7.77 16.88
CA GLU A 112 9.29 8.91 17.80
C GLU A 112 7.95 9.66 17.77
N MET A 113 7.25 9.65 16.63
CA MET A 113 5.89 10.22 16.49
C MET A 113 4.79 9.27 17.01
N GLY A 114 5.13 8.06 17.47
CA GLY A 114 4.19 7.05 17.96
C GLY A 114 3.54 6.20 16.87
N ILE A 115 4.08 6.20 15.65
CA ILE A 115 3.48 5.47 14.52
C ILE A 115 3.52 3.95 14.74
N ASP A 116 4.56 3.41 15.33
CA ASP A 116 4.66 1.98 15.65
C ASP A 116 3.61 1.54 16.67
N ALA A 117 3.34 2.35 17.70
CA ALA A 117 2.28 2.10 18.67
C ALA A 117 0.88 2.17 18.01
N TRP A 118 0.69 3.16 17.13
CA TRP A 118 -0.53 3.32 16.34
C TRP A 118 -0.76 2.10 15.41
N ILE A 119 0.27 1.59 14.72
CA ILE A 119 0.18 0.39 13.89
C ILE A 119 -0.27 -0.81 14.73
N ARG A 120 0.36 -1.05 15.89
CA ARG A 120 -0.01 -2.14 16.79
C ARG A 120 -1.47 -2.05 17.24
N GLU A 121 -1.95 -0.85 17.56
CA GLU A 121 -3.35 -0.60 17.88
C GLU A 121 -4.27 -0.98 16.72
N LYS A 122 -3.98 -0.53 15.48
CA LYS A 122 -4.79 -0.84 14.29
C LYS A 122 -4.79 -2.34 13.95
N LYS A 123 -3.65 -3.02 14.13
CA LYS A 123 -3.58 -4.49 13.99
C LYS A 123 -4.44 -5.18 15.06
N ALA A 124 -4.37 -4.76 16.32
CA ALA A 124 -5.18 -5.33 17.41
C ALA A 124 -6.68 -5.13 17.19
N LEU A 125 -7.10 -4.01 16.58
CA LEU A 125 -8.49 -3.74 16.22
C LEU A 125 -8.94 -4.45 14.92
N GLY A 126 -8.04 -5.15 14.22
CA GLY A 126 -8.32 -5.81 12.95
C GLY A 126 -8.50 -4.86 11.77
N GLN A 127 -8.21 -3.56 11.94
CA GLN A 127 -8.31 -2.55 10.89
C GLN A 127 -7.15 -2.59 9.90
N ILE A 128 -5.97 -3.08 10.32
CA ILE A 128 -4.82 -3.40 9.47
C ILE A 128 -4.50 -4.87 9.69
N ARG A 129 -4.48 -5.69 8.64
CA ARG A 129 -4.12 -7.10 8.72
C ARG A 129 -2.61 -7.31 8.65
N CYS A 130 -1.99 -6.74 7.61
CA CYS A 130 -0.55 -6.80 7.37
C CYS A 130 0.01 -5.38 7.22
N ILE A 131 1.16 -5.13 7.86
CA ILE A 131 1.90 -3.87 7.76
C ILE A 131 3.19 -4.07 7.00
N GLY A 132 3.49 -3.16 6.07
CA GLY A 132 4.71 -3.21 5.28
C GLY A 132 5.18 -1.84 4.82
N PHE A 133 6.07 -1.84 3.85
CA PHE A 133 6.55 -0.61 3.23
C PHE A 133 6.73 -0.77 1.72
N SER A 134 6.54 0.30 0.96
CA SER A 134 6.97 0.36 -0.44
C SER A 134 8.32 1.05 -0.52
N TYR A 135 9.19 0.52 -1.37
CA TYR A 135 10.60 0.89 -1.39
C TYR A 135 11.10 1.25 -2.80
N HIS A 136 11.88 2.35 -2.88
CA HIS A 136 12.49 2.84 -4.11
C HIS A 136 13.94 3.31 -3.91
N GLY A 137 14.65 2.75 -2.94
CA GLY A 137 16.05 3.08 -2.62
C GLY A 137 17.04 2.01 -3.04
N ASN A 138 18.29 2.13 -2.59
CA ASN A 138 19.37 1.17 -2.86
C ASN A 138 19.25 -0.09 -1.99
N THR A 139 19.97 -1.15 -2.37
CA THR A 139 19.96 -2.45 -1.68
C THR A 139 20.41 -2.36 -0.22
N GLN A 140 21.40 -1.54 0.10
CA GLN A 140 21.91 -1.43 1.47
C GLN A 140 20.85 -0.88 2.43
N ASN A 141 20.24 0.25 2.10
CA ASN A 141 19.18 0.84 2.91
C ASN A 141 17.95 -0.09 2.99
N PHE A 142 17.69 -0.88 1.94
CA PHE A 142 16.61 -1.87 1.95
C PHE A 142 16.83 -2.91 3.04
N LYS A 143 18.04 -3.51 3.10
CA LYS A 143 18.39 -4.51 4.11
C LYS A 143 18.29 -3.95 5.53
N GLU A 144 18.82 -2.75 5.74
CA GLU A 144 18.76 -2.05 7.03
C GLU A 144 17.30 -1.78 7.45
N LEU A 145 16.45 -1.35 6.52
CA LEU A 145 15.04 -1.08 6.80
C LEU A 145 14.26 -2.37 7.09
N LEU A 146 14.55 -3.44 6.37
CA LEU A 146 13.93 -4.74 6.58
C LEU A 146 14.23 -5.28 7.99
N ASP A 147 15.44 -5.04 8.50
CA ASP A 147 15.88 -5.45 9.83
C ASP A 147 15.39 -4.53 10.97
N ALA A 148 14.92 -3.33 10.63
CA ALA A 148 14.58 -2.30 11.63
C ALA A 148 13.22 -2.51 12.33
N TYR A 149 12.39 -3.38 11.81
CA TYR A 149 11.04 -3.62 12.32
C TYR A 149 10.51 -4.99 11.87
N ASP A 150 9.55 -5.53 12.60
CA ASP A 150 8.87 -6.79 12.27
C ASP A 150 7.78 -6.53 11.20
N TRP A 151 8.23 -6.33 9.96
CA TRP A 151 7.37 -6.12 8.81
C TRP A 151 6.72 -7.42 8.36
N ASP A 152 5.41 -7.41 8.10
CA ASP A 152 4.73 -8.58 7.54
C ASP A 152 5.07 -8.78 6.05
N PHE A 153 5.46 -7.71 5.34
CA PHE A 153 5.83 -7.75 3.91
C PHE A 153 6.54 -6.48 3.45
N CYS A 154 7.09 -6.51 2.25
CA CYS A 154 7.59 -5.32 1.55
C CYS A 154 7.16 -5.32 0.08
N GLN A 155 7.16 -4.15 -0.54
CA GLN A 155 6.87 -3.97 -1.96
C GLN A 155 8.02 -3.22 -2.63
N ILE A 156 8.69 -3.89 -3.58
CA ILE A 156 9.82 -3.33 -4.33
C ILE A 156 9.51 -3.25 -5.83
N GLN A 157 10.24 -2.38 -6.52
CA GLN A 157 10.29 -2.38 -7.97
C GLN A 157 11.17 -3.53 -8.44
N TYR A 158 10.61 -4.47 -9.20
CA TYR A 158 11.34 -5.59 -9.78
C TYR A 158 10.70 -6.04 -11.08
N ASN A 159 11.53 -6.29 -12.10
CA ASN A 159 11.11 -6.94 -13.33
C ASN A 159 12.33 -7.63 -14.00
N TYR A 160 12.07 -8.55 -14.92
CA TYR A 160 13.10 -9.39 -15.55
C TYR A 160 14.07 -8.63 -16.49
N LEU A 161 13.78 -7.38 -16.83
CA LEU A 161 14.69 -6.52 -17.62
C LEU A 161 15.58 -5.64 -16.75
N ASP A 162 15.23 -5.48 -15.46
CA ASP A 162 15.81 -4.49 -14.57
C ASP A 162 16.05 -5.10 -13.17
N GLU A 163 16.85 -6.17 -13.15
CA GLU A 163 17.10 -6.97 -11.96
C GLU A 163 17.99 -6.29 -10.91
N HIS A 164 18.82 -5.32 -11.33
CA HIS A 164 19.85 -4.71 -10.48
C HIS A 164 19.53 -3.28 -10.04
N THR A 165 18.37 -2.74 -10.42
CA THR A 165 17.96 -1.40 -10.03
C THR A 165 17.27 -1.41 -8.67
N GLN A 166 17.52 -0.39 -7.84
CA GLN A 166 16.98 -0.23 -6.47
C GLN A 166 17.36 -1.42 -5.56
N ALA A 167 16.40 -2.02 -4.82
CA ALA A 167 16.64 -3.21 -4.02
C ALA A 167 16.92 -4.43 -4.91
N GLY A 168 16.24 -4.53 -6.06
CA GLY A 168 16.45 -5.51 -7.11
C GLY A 168 16.55 -6.95 -6.61
N ARG A 169 17.30 -7.76 -7.36
CA ARG A 169 17.51 -9.18 -7.05
C ARG A 169 18.19 -9.42 -5.71
N GLU A 170 19.17 -8.58 -5.37
CA GLU A 170 19.90 -8.72 -4.09
C GLU A 170 18.99 -8.49 -2.88
N GLY A 171 18.03 -7.54 -2.98
CA GLY A 171 17.03 -7.31 -1.95
C GLY A 171 16.08 -8.49 -1.79
N LEU A 172 15.62 -9.08 -2.91
CA LEU A 172 14.77 -10.27 -2.88
C LEU A 172 15.46 -11.49 -2.25
N VAL A 173 16.75 -11.71 -2.56
CA VAL A 173 17.52 -12.81 -1.96
C VAL A 173 17.66 -12.60 -0.46
N TYR A 174 17.98 -11.39 -0.03
CA TYR A 174 18.12 -11.07 1.40
C TYR A 174 16.81 -11.26 2.17
N GLU A 175 15.68 -10.84 1.62
CA GLU A 175 14.36 -11.04 2.23
C GLU A 175 14.01 -12.51 2.34
N GLY A 176 14.30 -13.31 1.31
CA GLY A 176 14.02 -14.75 1.29
C GLY A 176 14.88 -15.58 2.25
N GLU A 177 15.95 -15.01 2.82
CA GLU A 177 16.80 -15.64 3.85
C GLU A 177 16.34 -15.33 5.29
N LYS A 178 15.33 -14.48 5.47
CA LYS A 178 14.76 -14.05 6.75
C LYS A 178 13.52 -14.85 7.13
#